data_c9ac430f2e9ea700389113ec0d498e43
#
_entry.id   c9ac430f2e9ea700389113ec0d498e43
#
_cell.length_a   1.000
_cell.length_b   1.000
_cell.length_c   1.000
_cell.angle_alpha   90.00
_cell.angle_beta   90.00
_cell.angle_gamma   90.00
#
_symmetry.space_group_name_H-M   'P 1'
#
loop_
_entity.id
_entity.type
_entity.pdbx_description
1 polymer ?
#
loop_
_entity_poly.entity_id
_entity_poly.type
_entity_poly.pdbx_seq_one_letter_code
_entity_poly.pdbx_strand_id
1 'polypeptide(L)'
;MAVPTTDAHGGDECPVAGHPRADAEQCRAMSDELPRTFKVVTIWLLLGVLVFVGIQWFQREQQQMRFKAEGDIIEIRRGPDGHYHWPGTINGRSVDFLVDTGATGTAISAALARELDLQSIGQVQSSTAGGPVTGHVVRADVTLQGGVRAERLRLVALPALAERPLLGMDVLGRLHWQQRDGVMRIDLRPTQPS
;
A
#
# COMPACT_ATOMS: atom_id res chain seq x y z
N MET A 1 12.49 0.27 -105.61
CA MET A 1 11.85 -0.90 -106.29
C MET A 1 10.70 -1.34 -105.35
N ALA A 2 9.53 -1.12 -105.95
CA ALA A 2 8.31 -1.83 -105.75
C ALA A 2 7.60 -1.84 -104.34
N VAL A 3 6.61 -1.06 -104.27
CA VAL A 3 5.28 -1.24 -103.74
C VAL A 3 4.65 -2.52 -104.32
N PRO A 4 3.64 -3.18 -103.82
CA PRO A 4 2.32 -2.64 -103.41
C PRO A 4 1.68 -3.29 -102.12
N THR A 5 0.75 -2.56 -101.47
CA THR A 5 -0.73 -2.58 -101.56
C THR A 5 -1.34 -3.90 -100.98
N THR A 6 -2.34 -3.97 -100.29
CA THR A 6 -3.72 -3.50 -100.23
C THR A 6 -4.42 -4.18 -99.07
N ASP A 7 -5.22 -3.54 -98.50
CA ASP A 7 -6.68 -3.40 -98.21
C ASP A 7 -7.18 -4.26 -97.08
N ALA A 8 -7.87 -3.72 -96.21
CA ALA A 8 -9.22 -3.18 -96.07
C ALA A 8 -10.09 -3.97 -95.16
N HIS A 9 -10.93 -3.30 -94.51
CA HIS A 9 -12.21 -3.70 -93.89
C HIS A 9 -12.15 -4.39 -92.53
N GLY A 10 -12.76 -3.94 -91.55
CA GLY A 10 -14.02 -3.29 -91.37
C GLY A 10 -14.53 -3.70 -90.00
N GLY A 11 -15.33 -2.93 -89.47
CA GLY A 11 -16.25 -3.41 -88.45
C GLY A 11 -16.05 -2.83 -87.04
N ASP A 12 -16.70 -1.76 -86.88
CA ASP A 12 -17.48 -1.37 -85.73
C ASP A 12 -17.60 -2.38 -84.61
N GLU A 13 -17.37 -2.02 -83.40
CA GLU A 13 -18.35 -1.98 -82.35
C GLU A 13 -17.72 -1.62 -81.02
N CYS A 14 -18.10 -0.49 -80.46
CA CYS A 14 -18.15 -0.32 -78.99
C CYS A 14 -19.22 -1.25 -78.45
N PRO A 15 -19.02 -1.78 -77.28
CA PRO A 15 -19.98 -1.46 -76.27
C PRO A 15 -19.32 -1.08 -74.92
N VAL A 16 -19.76 0.02 -74.41
CA VAL A 16 -20.52 0.28 -73.23
C VAL A 16 -19.99 -0.28 -71.90
N ALA A 17 -19.61 0.70 -71.13
CA ALA A 17 -19.90 0.82 -69.71
C ALA A 17 -20.14 -0.50 -68.92
N GLY A 18 -19.25 -0.78 -68.05
CA GLY A 18 -19.41 -1.83 -67.05
C GLY A 18 -18.65 -1.58 -65.78
N HIS A 19 -19.26 -0.82 -64.90
CA HIS A 19 -19.16 -0.88 -63.44
C HIS A 19 -17.84 -0.66 -62.73
N PRO A 20 -17.61 0.57 -62.23
CA PRO A 20 -16.73 0.80 -61.07
C PRO A 20 -17.54 0.53 -59.80
N ARG A 21 -17.87 -0.71 -59.48
CA ARG A 21 -18.52 -1.05 -58.22
C ARG A 21 -17.86 -2.19 -57.43
N ALA A 22 -16.83 -2.82 -58.00
CA ALA A 22 -16.17 -3.93 -57.32
C ALA A 22 -15.01 -3.51 -56.38
N ASP A 23 -14.41 -2.31 -56.59
CA ASP A 23 -13.22 -1.93 -55.86
C ASP A 23 -13.51 -1.14 -54.55
N ALA A 24 -14.75 -0.70 -54.36
CA ALA A 24 -15.13 0.04 -53.13
C ALA A 24 -15.56 -0.87 -51.96
N GLU A 25 -15.93 -2.13 -52.25
CA GLU A 25 -16.27 -3.08 -51.19
C GLU A 25 -15.05 -3.80 -50.61
N GLN A 26 -13.95 -3.86 -51.34
CA GLN A 26 -12.73 -4.55 -50.89
C GLN A 26 -11.87 -3.69 -49.94
N CYS A 27 -12.04 -2.37 -49.94
CA CYS A 27 -11.37 -1.49 -48.97
C CYS A 27 -12.08 -1.34 -47.62
N ARG A 28 -13.29 -1.87 -47.46
CA ARG A 28 -14.07 -1.72 -46.22
C ARG A 28 -14.00 -2.94 -45.30
N ALA A 29 -13.32 -3.98 -45.69
CA ALA A 29 -13.24 -5.24 -44.95
C ALA A 29 -11.94 -5.44 -44.16
N MET A 30 -11.09 -4.41 -44.05
CA MET A 30 -9.79 -4.54 -43.38
C MET A 30 -9.66 -3.79 -42.04
N SER A 31 -10.76 -3.46 -41.44
CA SER A 31 -10.72 -2.64 -40.19
C SER A 31 -11.58 -3.15 -39.04
N ASP A 32 -11.88 -4.46 -38.91
CA ASP A 32 -12.54 -4.88 -37.66
C ASP A 32 -12.50 -6.38 -37.32
N GLU A 33 -11.43 -7.07 -37.63
CA GLU A 33 -11.26 -8.46 -37.19
C GLU A 33 -10.04 -8.63 -36.29
N LEU A 34 -10.01 -7.91 -35.14
CA LEU A 34 -9.22 -8.41 -34.04
C LEU A 34 -9.83 -9.74 -33.59
N PRO A 35 -9.09 -10.86 -33.63
CA PRO A 35 -9.62 -12.16 -33.29
C PRO A 35 -10.29 -12.09 -31.90
N ARG A 36 -11.47 -12.69 -31.77
CA ARG A 36 -12.28 -12.68 -30.52
C ARG A 36 -11.48 -13.06 -29.31
N THR A 37 -10.49 -13.92 -29.46
CA THR A 37 -9.51 -14.28 -28.41
C THR A 37 -8.69 -13.08 -27.92
N PHE A 38 -8.30 -12.18 -28.82
CA PHE A 38 -7.54 -10.97 -28.44
C PHE A 38 -8.40 -10.01 -27.62
N LYS A 39 -9.66 -9.80 -27.99
CA LYS A 39 -10.62 -8.98 -27.22
C LYS A 39 -10.85 -9.56 -25.83
N VAL A 40 -11.03 -10.87 -25.74
CA VAL A 40 -11.23 -11.56 -24.45
C VAL A 40 -9.98 -11.46 -23.55
N VAL A 41 -8.80 -11.71 -24.10
CA VAL A 41 -7.52 -11.58 -23.35
C VAL A 41 -7.32 -10.15 -22.85
N THR A 42 -7.58 -9.15 -23.70
CA THR A 42 -7.43 -7.74 -23.29
C THR A 42 -8.41 -7.36 -22.18
N ILE A 43 -9.67 -7.84 -22.24
CA ILE A 43 -10.66 -7.60 -21.19
C ILE A 43 -10.23 -8.22 -19.87
N TRP A 44 -9.75 -9.46 -19.88
CA TRP A 44 -9.27 -10.13 -18.67
C TRP A 44 -8.02 -9.46 -18.09
N LEU A 45 -7.12 -8.96 -18.95
CA LEU A 45 -5.93 -8.24 -18.54
C LEU A 45 -6.29 -6.89 -17.90
N LEU A 46 -7.21 -6.15 -18.51
CA LEU A 46 -7.70 -4.88 -17.94
C LEU A 46 -8.44 -5.11 -16.62
N LEU A 47 -9.26 -6.16 -16.52
CA LEU A 47 -9.93 -6.53 -15.29
C LEU A 47 -8.92 -6.88 -14.18
N GLY A 48 -7.89 -7.66 -14.53
CA GLY A 48 -6.80 -8.00 -13.60
C GLY A 48 -6.04 -6.76 -13.10
N VAL A 49 -5.71 -5.83 -13.99
CA VAL A 49 -5.08 -4.56 -13.64
C VAL A 49 -5.99 -3.71 -12.75
N LEU A 50 -7.28 -3.64 -13.07
CA LEU A 50 -8.26 -2.88 -12.28
C LEU A 50 -8.41 -3.44 -10.87
N VAL A 51 -8.51 -4.77 -10.74
CA VAL A 51 -8.54 -5.46 -9.44
C VAL A 51 -7.24 -5.24 -8.68
N PHE A 52 -6.08 -5.36 -9.36
CA PHE A 52 -4.77 -5.13 -8.74
C PHE A 52 -4.62 -3.70 -8.23
N VAL A 53 -4.99 -2.70 -9.04
CA VAL A 53 -4.97 -1.28 -8.64
C VAL A 53 -5.95 -1.02 -7.50
N GLY A 54 -7.14 -1.62 -7.55
CA GLY A 54 -8.15 -1.54 -6.48
C GLY A 54 -7.63 -2.09 -5.16
N ILE A 55 -6.96 -3.25 -5.17
CA ILE A 55 -6.32 -3.83 -3.98
C ILE A 55 -5.18 -2.94 -3.47
N GLN A 56 -4.33 -2.43 -4.36
CA GLN A 56 -3.25 -1.51 -4.00
C GLN A 56 -3.79 -0.21 -3.39
N TRP A 57 -4.85 0.35 -3.95
CA TRP A 57 -5.48 1.56 -3.43
C TRP A 57 -6.11 1.30 -2.06
N PHE A 58 -6.86 0.20 -1.91
CA PHE A 58 -7.47 -0.21 -0.65
C PHE A 58 -6.41 -0.48 0.45
N GLN A 59 -5.28 -1.12 0.10
CA GLN A 59 -4.17 -1.34 1.03
C GLN A 59 -3.50 -0.02 1.43
N ARG A 60 -3.34 0.94 0.53
CA ARG A 60 -2.79 2.26 0.84
C ARG A 60 -3.70 3.06 1.78
N GLU A 61 -5.00 2.99 1.57
CA GLU A 61 -5.99 3.66 2.44
C GLU A 61 -6.02 3.05 3.85
N GLN A 62 -5.78 1.76 3.95
CA GLN A 62 -5.64 1.09 5.25
C GLN A 62 -4.32 1.38 5.97
N GLN A 63 -3.28 1.82 5.26
CA GLN A 63 -1.95 2.08 5.81
C GLN A 63 -1.71 3.55 6.19
N GLN A 64 -2.67 4.44 6.01
CA GLN A 64 -2.51 5.84 6.44
C GLN A 64 -2.60 5.98 7.96
N MET A 65 -1.55 5.50 8.62
CA MET A 65 -1.24 5.91 9.98
C MET A 65 -0.78 7.38 9.92
N ARG A 66 -1.57 8.27 10.48
CA ARG A 66 -1.18 9.66 10.61
C ARG A 66 -0.25 9.78 11.81
N PHE A 67 1.01 10.04 11.53
CA PHE A 67 2.03 10.24 12.53
C PHE A 67 2.35 11.73 12.60
N LYS A 68 2.27 12.32 13.79
CA LYS A 68 2.68 13.68 14.06
C LYS A 68 3.62 13.68 15.25
N ALA A 69 4.71 14.38 15.13
CA ALA A 69 5.63 14.70 16.22
C ALA A 69 5.74 16.22 16.28
N GLU A 70 5.31 16.78 17.38
CA GLU A 70 5.35 18.22 17.63
C GLU A 70 6.03 18.43 18.98
N GLY A 71 7.11 19.17 19.01
CA GLY A 71 7.84 19.46 20.22
C GLY A 71 9.34 19.61 20.00
N ASP A 72 10.05 19.78 21.09
CA ASP A 72 11.51 19.90 21.07
C ASP A 72 12.18 18.54 21.29
N ILE A 73 12.96 18.43 22.33
CA ILE A 73 13.70 17.22 22.68
C ILE A 73 13.10 16.62 23.94
N ILE A 74 12.83 15.32 23.89
CA ILE A 74 12.40 14.55 25.06
C ILE A 74 13.56 13.72 25.54
N GLU A 75 13.76 13.70 26.85
CA GLU A 75 14.74 12.83 27.51
C GLU A 75 14.03 11.85 28.42
N ILE A 76 14.22 10.57 28.17
CA ILE A 76 13.69 9.47 28.96
C ILE A 76 14.86 8.78 29.65
N ARG A 77 14.83 8.72 30.98
CA ARG A 77 15.85 8.02 31.75
C ARG A 77 15.51 6.54 31.88
N ARG A 78 16.55 5.74 31.88
CA ARG A 78 16.44 4.29 32.09
C ARG A 78 15.90 4.03 33.48
N GLY A 79 14.85 3.20 33.57
CA GLY A 79 14.26 2.77 34.84
C GLY A 79 15.13 1.78 35.61
N PRO A 80 14.78 1.52 36.87
CA PRO A 80 15.48 0.53 37.72
C PRO A 80 15.43 -0.90 37.17
N ASP A 81 14.40 -1.18 36.37
CA ASP A 81 14.21 -2.44 35.65
C ASP A 81 15.07 -2.57 34.39
N GLY A 82 15.89 -1.55 34.10
CA GLY A 82 16.78 -1.54 32.95
C GLY A 82 16.12 -1.13 31.64
N HIS A 83 14.85 -0.74 31.66
CA HIS A 83 14.09 -0.35 30.48
C HIS A 83 13.77 1.14 30.45
N TYR A 84 13.39 1.64 29.26
CA TYR A 84 12.88 2.99 29.10
C TYR A 84 11.36 2.95 29.12
N HIS A 85 10.76 3.87 29.88
CA HIS A 85 9.33 3.99 30.05
C HIS A 85 8.86 5.29 29.45
N TRP A 86 7.91 5.23 28.52
CA TRP A 86 7.37 6.41 27.87
C TRP A 86 5.86 6.52 28.14
N PRO A 87 5.46 7.44 29.02
CA PRO A 87 4.06 7.66 29.32
C PRO A 87 3.28 8.12 28.08
N GLY A 88 2.06 7.63 27.96
CA GLY A 88 1.21 7.98 26.83
C GLY A 88 -0.24 7.56 27.05
N THR A 89 -1.02 7.57 25.98
CA THR A 89 -2.41 7.12 26.00
C THR A 89 -2.71 6.24 24.79
N ILE A 90 -3.67 5.32 24.97
CA ILE A 90 -4.29 4.55 23.90
C ILE A 90 -5.78 4.89 23.91
N ASN A 91 -6.32 5.48 22.85
CA ASN A 91 -7.70 6.01 22.79
C ASN A 91 -8.06 6.87 24.02
N GLY A 92 -7.11 7.69 24.51
CA GLY A 92 -7.28 8.53 25.69
C GLY A 92 -7.08 7.83 27.05
N ARG A 93 -6.96 6.52 27.11
CA ARG A 93 -6.61 5.76 28.32
C ARG A 93 -5.11 5.88 28.60
N SER A 94 -4.73 6.39 29.77
CA SER A 94 -3.34 6.49 30.19
C SER A 94 -2.68 5.13 30.34
N VAL A 95 -1.51 4.97 29.76
CA VAL A 95 -0.67 3.77 29.82
C VAL A 95 0.80 4.18 29.89
N ASP A 96 1.63 3.27 30.39
CA ASP A 96 3.08 3.43 30.42
C ASP A 96 3.71 2.43 29.45
N PHE A 97 4.21 2.93 28.31
CA PHE A 97 4.82 2.09 27.29
C PHE A 97 6.25 1.71 27.67
N LEU A 98 6.54 0.42 27.56
CA LEU A 98 7.90 -0.07 27.59
C LEU A 98 8.52 0.11 26.19
N VAL A 99 9.60 0.87 26.09
CA VAL A 99 10.31 1.07 24.82
C VAL A 99 11.12 -0.18 24.51
N ASP A 100 10.77 -0.86 23.40
CA ASP A 100 11.41 -2.10 22.96
C ASP A 100 11.90 -1.97 21.53
N THR A 101 13.21 -1.74 21.36
CA THR A 101 13.87 -1.67 20.05
C THR A 101 14.02 -3.02 19.38
N GLY A 102 13.78 -4.13 20.09
CA GLY A 102 13.75 -5.48 19.54
C GLY A 102 12.39 -5.87 18.95
N ALA A 103 11.34 -5.13 19.29
CA ALA A 103 10.01 -5.36 18.76
C ALA A 103 9.81 -4.60 17.44
N THR A 104 9.40 -5.32 16.37
CA THR A 104 9.11 -4.70 15.07
C THR A 104 7.84 -3.86 15.08
N GLY A 105 6.88 -4.17 15.95
CA GLY A 105 5.59 -3.50 16.07
C GLY A 105 5.17 -3.30 17.52
N THR A 106 4.33 -2.31 17.73
CA THR A 106 3.75 -1.99 19.03
C THR A 106 2.74 -3.07 19.44
N ALA A 107 2.85 -3.54 20.67
CA ALA A 107 2.02 -4.62 21.20
C ALA A 107 1.35 -4.23 22.52
N ILE A 108 0.16 -4.76 22.73
CA ILE A 108 -0.62 -4.60 23.96
C ILE A 108 -1.09 -5.96 24.48
N SER A 109 -1.49 -6.02 25.74
CA SER A 109 -2.11 -7.25 26.24
C SER A 109 -3.52 -7.44 25.65
N ALA A 110 -3.92 -8.68 25.43
CA ALA A 110 -5.30 -8.99 25.02
C ALA A 110 -6.34 -8.52 26.05
N ALA A 111 -5.95 -8.40 27.32
CA ALA A 111 -6.79 -7.86 28.37
C ALA A 111 -7.05 -6.36 28.15
N LEU A 112 -5.99 -5.58 27.90
CA LEU A 112 -6.10 -4.14 27.61
C LEU A 112 -6.89 -3.88 26.33
N ALA A 113 -6.68 -4.71 25.27
CA ALA A 113 -7.45 -4.58 24.05
C ALA A 113 -8.96 -4.75 24.28
N ARG A 114 -9.36 -5.69 25.14
CA ARG A 114 -10.76 -5.90 25.53
C ARG A 114 -11.30 -4.76 26.40
N GLU A 115 -10.51 -4.28 27.35
CA GLU A 115 -10.87 -3.15 28.20
C GLU A 115 -11.16 -1.88 27.39
N LEU A 116 -10.42 -1.69 26.28
CA LEU A 116 -10.56 -0.57 25.36
C LEU A 116 -11.55 -0.81 24.22
N ASP A 117 -12.27 -1.94 24.25
CA ASP A 117 -13.22 -2.37 23.21
C ASP A 117 -12.64 -2.31 21.79
N LEU A 118 -11.36 -2.70 21.64
CA LEU A 118 -10.68 -2.67 20.36
C LEU A 118 -11.09 -3.86 19.51
N GLN A 119 -11.68 -3.56 18.35
CA GLN A 119 -12.13 -4.59 17.42
C GLN A 119 -10.94 -5.23 16.68
N SER A 120 -10.93 -6.57 16.64
CA SER A 120 -9.94 -7.31 15.86
C SER A 120 -10.19 -7.14 14.36
N ILE A 121 -9.15 -6.72 13.63
CA ILE A 121 -9.16 -6.57 12.18
C ILE A 121 -8.38 -7.68 11.47
N GLY A 122 -7.84 -8.63 12.22
CA GLY A 122 -7.08 -9.76 11.68
C GLY A 122 -6.29 -10.50 12.75
N GLN A 123 -5.61 -11.54 12.34
CA GLN A 123 -4.71 -12.31 13.20
C GLN A 123 -3.29 -12.25 12.65
N VAL A 124 -2.31 -12.40 13.54
CA VAL A 124 -0.89 -12.45 13.19
C VAL A 124 -0.18 -13.44 14.11
N GLN A 125 0.76 -14.17 13.57
CA GLN A 125 1.71 -14.91 14.40
C GLN A 125 2.87 -13.99 14.77
N SER A 126 3.12 -13.86 16.06
CA SER A 126 4.22 -13.09 16.62
C SER A 126 5.23 -14.04 17.23
N SER A 127 6.50 -13.87 16.91
CA SER A 127 7.59 -14.58 17.59
C SER A 127 7.93 -13.81 18.85
N THR A 128 7.78 -14.44 20.00
CA THR A 128 8.12 -13.87 21.29
C THR A 128 9.26 -14.67 21.94
N ALA A 129 9.85 -14.14 23.00
CA ALA A 129 10.85 -14.89 23.78
C ALA A 129 10.31 -16.23 24.31
N GLY A 130 9.00 -16.36 24.48
CA GLY A 130 8.33 -17.62 24.89
C GLY A 130 7.91 -18.52 23.72
N GLY A 131 8.29 -18.17 22.48
CA GLY A 131 7.91 -18.90 21.25
C GLY A 131 6.85 -18.18 20.42
N PRO A 132 6.36 -18.82 19.35
CA PRO A 132 5.35 -18.25 18.47
C PRO A 132 3.98 -18.19 19.19
N VAL A 133 3.36 -17.02 19.14
CA VAL A 133 2.04 -16.76 19.75
C VAL A 133 1.14 -16.13 18.68
N THR A 134 -0.11 -16.60 18.63
CA THR A 134 -1.13 -15.96 17.79
C THR A 134 -1.68 -14.74 18.51
N GLY A 135 -1.54 -13.58 17.91
CA GLY A 135 -2.10 -12.31 18.36
C GLY A 135 -3.22 -11.82 17.45
N HIS A 136 -4.00 -10.89 17.97
CA HIS A 136 -5.02 -10.18 17.20
C HIS A 136 -4.54 -8.80 16.81
N VAL A 137 -4.75 -8.43 15.56
CA VAL A 137 -4.43 -7.09 15.08
C VAL A 137 -5.60 -6.18 15.38
N VAL A 138 -5.32 -5.07 16.06
CA VAL A 138 -6.30 -4.01 16.38
C VAL A 138 -5.76 -2.65 15.93
N ARG A 139 -6.60 -1.63 15.93
CA ARG A 139 -6.19 -0.24 15.66
C ARG A 139 -6.64 0.66 16.79
N ALA A 140 -5.76 1.58 17.17
CA ALA A 140 -6.05 2.60 18.17
C ALA A 140 -5.23 3.86 17.90
N ASP A 141 -5.69 4.96 18.47
CA ASP A 141 -4.94 6.21 18.49
C ASP A 141 -4.01 6.21 19.69
N VAL A 142 -2.74 6.38 19.42
CA VAL A 142 -1.68 6.43 20.45
C VAL A 142 -1.12 7.85 20.50
N THR A 143 -1.07 8.40 21.71
CA THR A 143 -0.40 9.67 21.99
C THR A 143 0.65 9.43 23.06
N LEU A 144 1.89 9.85 22.78
CA LEU A 144 2.99 9.76 23.73
C LEU A 144 3.28 11.13 24.31
N GLN A 145 3.79 11.15 25.53
CA GLN A 145 4.21 12.38 26.19
C GLN A 145 5.22 13.13 25.32
N GLY A 146 5.04 14.46 25.16
CA GLY A 146 5.88 15.31 24.33
C GLY A 146 5.32 15.56 22.92
N GLY A 147 4.07 15.16 22.64
CA GLY A 147 3.37 15.56 21.40
C GLY A 147 3.48 14.58 20.26
N VAL A 148 4.03 13.38 20.47
CA VAL A 148 4.01 12.32 19.46
C VAL A 148 2.62 11.71 19.39
N ARG A 149 2.01 11.74 18.19
CA ARG A 149 0.68 11.17 17.91
C ARG A 149 0.75 10.21 16.74
N ALA A 150 0.17 9.03 16.93
CA ALA A 150 0.00 8.01 15.91
C ALA A 150 -1.48 7.63 15.84
N GLU A 151 -2.20 8.21 14.88
CA GLU A 151 -3.61 7.90 14.66
C GLU A 151 -3.75 6.56 13.95
N ARG A 152 -4.71 5.76 14.40
CA ARG A 152 -5.01 4.44 13.85
C ARG A 152 -3.78 3.51 13.79
N LEU A 153 -2.91 3.62 14.78
CA LEU A 153 -1.75 2.73 14.91
C LEU A 153 -2.21 1.28 14.94
N ARG A 154 -1.52 0.45 14.17
CA ARG A 154 -1.75 -0.99 14.19
C ARG A 154 -1.05 -1.58 15.40
N LEU A 155 -1.80 -2.14 16.32
CA LEU A 155 -1.32 -2.78 17.53
C LEU A 155 -1.52 -4.29 17.44
N VAL A 156 -0.65 -5.05 18.06
CA VAL A 156 -0.81 -6.49 18.19
C VAL A 156 -1.24 -6.82 19.62
N ALA A 157 -2.45 -7.29 19.79
CA ALA A 157 -2.98 -7.76 21.07
C ALA A 157 -2.52 -9.21 21.31
N LEU A 158 -1.64 -9.41 22.29
CA LEU A 158 -1.04 -10.70 22.63
C LEU A 158 -1.62 -11.25 23.94
N PRO A 159 -2.02 -12.54 23.99
CA PRO A 159 -2.58 -13.13 25.21
C PRO A 159 -1.57 -13.23 26.36
N ALA A 160 -0.30 -13.44 26.03
CA ALA A 160 0.77 -13.64 27.02
C ALA A 160 1.61 -12.39 27.31
N LEU A 161 1.21 -11.23 26.80
CA LEU A 161 1.91 -9.99 27.10
C LEU A 161 1.56 -9.52 28.52
N ALA A 162 2.56 -9.04 29.27
CA ALA A 162 2.37 -8.39 30.54
C ALA A 162 1.45 -7.15 30.43
N GLU A 163 1.04 -6.59 31.56
CA GLU A 163 0.10 -5.46 31.58
C GLU A 163 0.63 -4.21 30.83
N ARG A 164 1.95 -4.05 30.73
CA ARG A 164 2.57 -2.90 30.09
C ARG A 164 2.61 -3.07 28.57
N PRO A 165 2.10 -2.10 27.81
CA PRO A 165 2.26 -2.06 26.37
C PRO A 165 3.72 -1.96 25.94
N LEU A 166 4.10 -2.64 24.86
CA LEU A 166 5.41 -2.52 24.23
C LEU A 166 5.34 -1.49 23.08
N LEU A 167 6.23 -0.52 23.07
CA LEU A 167 6.40 0.42 21.97
C LEU A 167 7.49 -0.08 21.05
N GLY A 168 7.12 -0.46 19.83
CA GLY A 168 8.01 -1.07 18.85
C GLY A 168 8.61 -0.09 17.84
N MET A 169 9.40 -0.64 16.92
CA MET A 169 10.07 0.11 15.86
C MET A 169 9.13 0.70 14.82
N ASP A 170 7.88 0.28 14.76
CA ASP A 170 6.83 0.90 13.94
C ASP A 170 6.57 2.37 14.31
N VAL A 171 6.82 2.74 15.56
CA VAL A 171 6.78 4.12 16.07
C VAL A 171 8.19 4.68 16.20
N LEU A 172 9.09 3.98 16.90
CA LEU A 172 10.45 4.45 17.18
C LEU A 172 11.27 4.71 15.92
N GLY A 173 11.09 3.89 14.89
CA GLY A 173 11.78 4.03 13.60
C GLY A 173 11.40 5.28 12.81
N ARG A 174 10.38 6.03 13.26
CA ARG A 174 9.92 7.29 12.65
C ARG A 174 10.45 8.51 13.37
N LEU A 175 11.17 8.30 14.46
CA LEU A 175 11.71 9.34 15.34
C LEU A 175 13.23 9.36 15.23
N HIS A 176 13.81 10.54 15.39
CA HIS A 176 15.23 10.67 15.59
C HIS A 176 15.53 10.50 17.08
N TRP A 177 16.14 9.39 17.44
CA TRP A 177 16.50 9.13 18.82
C TRP A 177 17.93 8.60 18.94
N GLN A 178 18.53 8.86 20.07
CA GLN A 178 19.84 8.35 20.45
C GLN A 178 19.84 7.93 21.91
N GLN A 179 20.62 6.92 22.22
CA GLN A 179 20.79 6.44 23.58
C GLN A 179 22.23 6.63 24.00
N ARG A 180 22.41 7.30 25.12
CA ARG A 180 23.72 7.53 25.72
C ARG A 180 23.61 7.64 27.24
N ASP A 181 24.54 7.00 27.96
CA ASP A 181 24.68 7.12 29.43
C ASP A 181 23.36 6.86 30.21
N GLY A 182 22.54 5.90 29.76
CA GLY A 182 21.28 5.58 30.41
C GLY A 182 20.15 6.57 30.13
N VAL A 183 20.35 7.50 29.19
CA VAL A 183 19.32 8.46 28.75
C VAL A 183 19.01 8.19 27.27
N MET A 184 17.73 8.04 26.95
CA MET A 184 17.20 8.06 25.60
C MET A 184 16.72 9.46 25.29
N ARG A 185 17.35 10.08 24.30
CA ARG A 185 17.01 11.41 23.80
C ARG A 185 16.30 11.31 22.47
N ILE A 186 15.11 11.87 22.36
CA ILE A 186 14.26 11.84 21.19
C ILE A 186 14.09 13.27 20.69
N ASP A 187 14.50 13.51 19.45
CA ASP A 187 14.36 14.80 18.79
C ASP A 187 13.07 14.80 17.97
N LEU A 188 12.12 15.65 18.35
CA LEU A 188 10.82 15.76 17.69
C LEU A 188 10.76 16.95 16.72
N ARG A 189 11.85 17.68 16.59
CA ARG A 189 11.90 18.81 15.65
C ARG A 189 11.77 18.26 14.21
N PRO A 190 10.99 18.93 13.34
CA PRO A 190 10.91 18.54 11.96
C PRO A 190 12.29 18.60 11.31
N THR A 191 12.71 17.49 10.70
CA THR A 191 13.95 17.47 9.93
C THR A 191 13.79 18.43 8.76
N GLN A 192 14.53 19.55 8.76
CA GLN A 192 14.60 20.39 7.58
C GLN A 192 15.32 19.60 6.49
N PRO A 193 14.72 19.41 5.32
CA PRO A 193 15.42 18.81 4.20
C PRO A 193 16.55 19.77 3.79
N SER A 194 17.75 19.22 3.75
CA SER A 194 18.96 19.89 3.24
C SER A 194 18.88 20.05 1.72
#